data_46dc3b54b24ad077a3dc85aae9c74b9d
#
_entry.id   46dc3b54b24ad077a3dc85aae9c74b9d
#
_cell.length_a   1.000
_cell.length_b   1.000
_cell.length_c   1.000
_cell.angle_alpha   90.00
_cell.angle_beta   90.00
_cell.angle_gamma   90.00
#
_symmetry.space_group_name_H-M   'P 1'
#
loop_
_entity.id
_entity.type
_entity.pdbx_description
1 polymer ?
#
loop_
_entity_poly.entity_id
_entity_poly.type
_entity_poly.pdbx_seq_one_letter_code
_entity_poly.pdbx_strand_id
1 'polypeptide(L)'
;MKGLPLTYNRDLQEDKEGFFDSDDTIVAILDMLPGMLTSLQVNVENTRLATEEGLLLATDVADYLVGKGLTFRKSHAIVSKLTDYLILKQKIFSDLTLNEYKQFSEVFDEDVLAITAQTSIEDRQTYGGTATSMVSDAIARAHQRLKNPKLD
;
A
#
# COMPACT_ATOMS: atom_id res chain seq x y z
N MET A 1 20.74 -19.77 -17.98
CA MET A 1 22.10 -19.90 -18.61
C MET A 1 23.02 -20.92 -17.94
N LYS A 2 22.60 -21.59 -16.87
CA LYS A 2 23.37 -22.71 -16.31
C LYS A 2 23.26 -23.96 -17.20
N GLY A 3 24.40 -24.52 -17.62
CA GLY A 3 24.46 -25.79 -18.35
C GLY A 3 24.42 -25.68 -19.87
N LEU A 4 24.66 -24.51 -20.43
CA LEU A 4 24.81 -24.36 -21.88
C LEU A 4 26.10 -25.07 -22.36
N PRO A 5 26.02 -25.95 -23.36
CA PRO A 5 27.21 -26.60 -23.93
C PRO A 5 28.08 -25.59 -24.68
N LEU A 6 29.39 -25.86 -24.72
CA LEU A 6 30.37 -25.06 -25.48
C LEU A 6 30.19 -25.29 -27.00
N THR A 7 29.08 -24.86 -27.55
CA THR A 7 28.80 -24.97 -28.98
C THR A 7 28.22 -23.63 -29.51
N TYR A 8 27.36 -23.66 -30.46
CA TYR A 8 26.82 -22.48 -31.18
C TYR A 8 26.05 -21.49 -30.25
N ASN A 9 25.67 -21.89 -29.03
CA ASN A 9 25.05 -21.05 -27.99
C ASN A 9 23.82 -20.25 -28.48
N ARG A 10 23.01 -20.85 -29.36
CA ARG A 10 21.82 -20.21 -29.93
C ARG A 10 20.82 -19.77 -28.87
N ASP A 11 20.76 -20.49 -27.76
CA ASP A 11 19.93 -20.16 -26.59
C ASP A 11 20.23 -18.76 -26.00
N LEU A 12 21.45 -18.23 -26.23
CA LEU A 12 21.82 -16.87 -25.85
C LEU A 12 21.24 -15.77 -26.75
N GLN A 13 20.57 -16.14 -27.84
CA GLN A 13 19.88 -15.19 -28.72
C GLN A 13 18.47 -14.92 -28.25
N GLU A 14 17.84 -15.88 -27.60
CA GLU A 14 16.45 -15.79 -27.10
C GLU A 14 16.29 -14.76 -25.97
N ASP A 15 17.35 -14.47 -25.21
CA ASP A 15 17.31 -13.49 -24.12
C ASP A 15 17.17 -12.04 -24.60
N LYS A 16 17.56 -11.76 -25.84
CA LYS A 16 17.55 -10.41 -26.41
C LYS A 16 16.18 -10.00 -26.91
N GLU A 17 15.38 -10.91 -27.43
CA GLU A 17 14.04 -10.62 -27.90
C GLU A 17 13.17 -10.06 -26.78
N GLY A 18 13.15 -10.72 -25.62
CA GLY A 18 12.40 -10.24 -24.44
C GLY A 18 12.93 -8.90 -23.90
N PHE A 19 14.24 -8.65 -24.01
CA PHE A 19 14.82 -7.37 -23.62
C PHE A 19 14.37 -6.24 -24.56
N PHE A 20 14.48 -6.44 -25.88
CA PHE A 20 14.08 -5.43 -26.86
C PHE A 20 12.59 -5.14 -26.83
N ASP A 21 11.74 -6.17 -26.71
CA ASP A 21 10.29 -6.01 -26.54
C ASP A 21 9.96 -5.19 -25.27
N SER A 22 10.67 -5.42 -24.18
CA SER A 22 10.52 -4.65 -22.95
C SER A 22 10.98 -3.20 -23.11
N ASP A 23 12.09 -2.96 -23.81
CA ASP A 23 12.62 -1.63 -24.10
C ASP A 23 11.63 -0.83 -24.95
N ASP A 24 11.16 -1.39 -26.05
CA ASP A 24 10.18 -0.77 -26.93
C ASP A 24 8.87 -0.45 -26.18
N THR A 25 8.42 -1.36 -25.33
CA THR A 25 7.22 -1.18 -24.49
C THR A 25 7.41 -0.03 -23.50
N ILE A 26 8.55 0.03 -22.80
CA ILE A 26 8.83 1.10 -21.85
C ILE A 26 8.92 2.46 -22.53
N VAL A 27 9.60 2.54 -23.67
CA VAL A 27 9.68 3.79 -24.46
C VAL A 27 8.28 4.27 -24.86
N ALA A 28 7.44 3.37 -25.40
CA ALA A 28 6.06 3.71 -25.76
C ALA A 28 5.22 4.17 -24.56
N ILE A 29 5.38 3.54 -23.39
CA ILE A 29 4.70 3.95 -22.13
C ILE A 29 5.16 5.35 -21.72
N LEU A 30 6.47 5.62 -21.73
CA LEU A 30 7.02 6.92 -21.34
C LEU A 30 6.56 8.06 -22.26
N ASP A 31 6.37 7.78 -23.55
CA ASP A 31 5.85 8.76 -24.51
C ASP A 31 4.37 9.08 -24.29
N MET A 32 3.55 8.08 -23.87
CA MET A 32 2.11 8.24 -23.67
C MET A 32 1.75 8.77 -22.29
N LEU A 33 2.54 8.42 -21.28
CA LEU A 33 2.24 8.72 -19.87
C LEU A 33 2.04 10.22 -19.57
N PRO A 34 2.86 11.16 -20.10
CA PRO A 34 2.63 12.60 -19.89
C PRO A 34 1.25 13.07 -20.36
N GLY A 35 0.79 12.58 -21.50
CA GLY A 35 -0.55 12.91 -22.02
C GLY A 35 -1.67 12.38 -21.12
N MET A 36 -1.52 11.16 -20.59
CA MET A 36 -2.47 10.58 -19.65
C MET A 36 -2.51 11.36 -18.33
N LEU A 37 -1.35 11.74 -17.78
CA LEU A 37 -1.27 12.46 -16.51
C LEU A 37 -1.90 13.87 -16.57
N THR A 38 -1.79 14.56 -17.72
CA THR A 38 -2.39 15.89 -17.88
C THR A 38 -3.91 15.88 -17.90
N SER A 39 -4.53 14.78 -18.30
CA SER A 39 -5.98 14.61 -18.35
C SER A 39 -6.56 13.83 -17.16
N LEU A 40 -5.70 13.34 -16.25
CA LEU A 40 -6.10 12.55 -15.09
C LEU A 40 -6.97 13.40 -14.13
N GLN A 41 -8.13 12.87 -13.79
CA GLN A 41 -9.00 13.44 -12.75
C GLN A 41 -9.16 12.41 -11.63
N VAL A 42 -8.79 12.82 -10.41
CA VAL A 42 -8.97 11.97 -9.23
C VAL A 42 -10.37 12.22 -8.66
N ASN A 43 -11.20 11.17 -8.62
CA ASN A 43 -12.47 11.23 -7.90
C ASN A 43 -12.22 11.03 -6.40
N VAL A 44 -11.95 12.14 -5.71
CA VAL A 44 -11.56 12.15 -4.29
C VAL A 44 -12.61 11.48 -3.42
N GLU A 45 -13.90 11.71 -3.68
CA GLU A 45 -14.98 11.15 -2.87
C GLU A 45 -15.08 9.62 -3.02
N ASN A 46 -15.04 9.10 -4.26
CA ASN A 46 -15.06 7.66 -4.47
C ASN A 46 -13.81 6.98 -3.89
N THR A 47 -12.65 7.64 -3.97
CA THR A 47 -11.41 7.11 -3.40
C THR A 47 -11.52 7.06 -1.88
N ARG A 48 -12.06 8.10 -1.24
CA ARG A 48 -12.30 8.14 0.21
C ARG A 48 -13.27 7.04 0.64
N LEU A 49 -14.41 6.91 -0.03
CA LEU A 49 -15.39 5.84 0.26
C LEU A 49 -14.78 4.45 0.14
N ALA A 50 -13.99 4.19 -0.89
CA ALA A 50 -13.32 2.91 -1.08
C ALA A 50 -12.34 2.57 0.07
N THR A 51 -11.74 3.58 0.73
CA THR A 51 -10.89 3.35 1.91
C THR A 51 -11.70 3.07 3.18
N GLU A 52 -12.91 3.58 3.28
CA GLU A 52 -13.79 3.37 4.43
C GLU A 52 -14.55 2.04 4.34
N GLU A 53 -15.05 1.68 3.14
CA GLU A 53 -15.82 0.45 2.91
C GLU A 53 -14.94 -0.82 2.92
N GLY A 54 -13.66 -0.69 2.60
CA GLY A 54 -12.72 -1.80 2.61
C GLY A 54 -12.27 -2.17 4.02
N LEU A 55 -11.86 -3.43 4.20
CA LEU A 55 -11.23 -3.90 5.45
C LEU A 55 -9.74 -3.48 5.51
N LEU A 56 -9.39 -2.31 4.94
CA LEU A 56 -8.02 -1.82 4.82
C LEU A 56 -7.38 -1.54 6.18
N LEU A 57 -8.18 -1.21 7.19
CA LEU A 57 -7.71 -0.95 8.56
C LEU A 57 -7.34 -2.23 9.33
N ALA A 58 -7.50 -3.42 8.76
CA ALA A 58 -7.16 -4.67 9.42
C ALA A 58 -5.70 -4.72 9.89
N THR A 59 -4.77 -4.18 9.08
CA THR A 59 -3.35 -4.11 9.45
C THR A 59 -3.13 -3.17 10.63
N ASP A 60 -3.77 -2.00 10.63
CA ASP A 60 -3.63 -1.01 11.71
C ASP A 60 -4.19 -1.56 13.03
N VAL A 61 -5.30 -2.31 12.99
CA VAL A 61 -5.84 -3.01 14.17
C VAL A 61 -4.90 -4.13 14.65
N ALA A 62 -4.22 -4.82 13.74
CA ALA A 62 -3.21 -5.81 14.12
C ALA A 62 -1.98 -5.15 14.77
N ASP A 63 -1.49 -4.05 14.20
CA ASP A 63 -0.37 -3.26 14.73
C ASP A 63 -0.73 -2.65 16.10
N TYR A 64 -1.96 -2.19 16.28
CA TYR A 64 -2.47 -1.76 17.58
C TYR A 64 -2.32 -2.86 18.64
N LEU A 65 -2.77 -4.08 18.35
CA LEU A 65 -2.63 -5.20 19.27
C LEU A 65 -1.17 -5.57 19.56
N VAL A 66 -0.29 -5.44 18.56
CA VAL A 66 1.17 -5.60 18.77
C VAL A 66 1.70 -4.51 19.69
N GLY A 67 1.26 -3.25 19.51
CA GLY A 67 1.60 -2.13 20.41
C GLY A 67 1.13 -2.34 21.85
N LYS A 68 0.02 -3.06 22.05
CA LYS A 68 -0.48 -3.49 23.37
C LYS A 68 0.25 -4.72 23.93
N GLY A 69 1.26 -5.25 23.24
CA GLY A 69 2.13 -6.33 23.72
C GLY A 69 1.80 -7.73 23.24
N LEU A 70 0.87 -7.91 22.31
CA LEU A 70 0.66 -9.21 21.70
C LEU A 70 1.72 -9.49 20.64
N THR A 71 2.00 -10.80 20.41
CA THR A 71 2.83 -11.19 19.26
C THR A 71 2.06 -10.96 17.95
N PHE A 72 2.77 -10.59 16.88
CA PHE A 72 2.15 -10.39 15.56
C PHE A 72 1.25 -11.57 15.14
N ARG A 73 1.68 -12.81 15.36
CA ARG A 73 0.89 -14.00 15.03
C ARG A 73 -0.45 -14.06 15.78
N LYS A 74 -0.46 -13.70 17.05
CA LYS A 74 -1.70 -13.66 17.85
C LYS A 74 -2.60 -12.51 17.40
N SER A 75 -2.03 -11.33 17.17
CA SER A 75 -2.75 -10.15 16.66
C SER A 75 -3.42 -10.45 15.32
N HIS A 76 -2.68 -11.03 14.39
CA HIS A 76 -3.21 -11.42 13.08
C HIS A 76 -4.37 -12.44 13.20
N ALA A 77 -4.24 -13.45 14.08
CA ALA A 77 -5.31 -14.43 14.28
C ALA A 77 -6.58 -13.81 14.89
N ILE A 78 -6.44 -12.81 15.77
CA ILE A 78 -7.57 -12.07 16.35
C ILE A 78 -8.24 -11.23 15.26
N VAL A 79 -7.47 -10.47 14.49
CA VAL A 79 -7.98 -9.60 13.43
C VAL A 79 -8.63 -10.42 12.30
N SER A 80 -8.09 -11.60 11.96
CA SER A 80 -8.73 -12.48 10.99
C SER A 80 -10.15 -12.87 11.41
N LYS A 81 -10.35 -13.25 12.67
CA LYS A 81 -11.70 -13.57 13.19
C LYS A 81 -12.61 -12.33 13.21
N LEU A 82 -12.03 -11.16 13.52
CA LEU A 82 -12.76 -9.91 13.54
C LEU A 82 -13.21 -9.52 12.12
N THR A 83 -12.33 -9.69 11.10
CA THR A 83 -12.70 -9.45 9.70
C THR A 83 -13.76 -10.41 9.20
N ASP A 84 -13.71 -11.70 9.58
CA ASP A 84 -14.76 -12.67 9.26
C ASP A 84 -16.12 -12.23 9.86
N TYR A 85 -16.09 -11.72 11.11
CA TYR A 85 -17.28 -11.17 11.76
C TYR A 85 -17.84 -9.93 11.02
N LEU A 86 -16.96 -9.01 10.62
CA LEU A 86 -17.35 -7.81 9.86
C LEU A 86 -18.02 -8.18 8.54
N ILE A 87 -17.43 -9.10 7.79
CA ILE A 87 -18.01 -9.61 6.53
C ILE A 87 -19.40 -10.23 6.77
N LEU A 88 -19.50 -11.09 7.77
CA LEU A 88 -20.77 -11.78 8.09
C LEU A 88 -21.86 -10.78 8.51
N LYS A 89 -21.50 -9.72 9.23
CA LYS A 89 -22.44 -8.70 9.72
C LYS A 89 -22.64 -7.53 8.75
N GLN A 90 -21.95 -7.52 7.62
CA GLN A 90 -21.94 -6.41 6.66
C GLN A 90 -21.58 -5.07 7.35
N LYS A 91 -20.58 -5.11 8.23
CA LYS A 91 -20.03 -3.96 8.97
C LYS A 91 -18.62 -3.62 8.50
N ILE A 92 -18.20 -2.41 8.80
CA ILE A 92 -16.81 -1.95 8.67
C ILE A 92 -16.22 -1.69 10.08
N PHE A 93 -14.91 -1.46 10.18
CA PHE A 93 -14.25 -1.26 11.48
C PHE A 93 -14.81 -0.09 12.27
N SER A 94 -15.22 1.00 11.61
CA SER A 94 -15.81 2.17 12.25
C SER A 94 -17.22 1.92 12.84
N ASP A 95 -17.89 0.84 12.43
CA ASP A 95 -19.21 0.48 12.96
C ASP A 95 -19.13 -0.31 14.28
N LEU A 96 -17.91 -0.72 14.64
CA LEU A 96 -17.72 -1.55 15.83
C LEU A 96 -17.71 -0.72 17.10
N THR A 97 -18.45 -1.19 18.10
CA THR A 97 -18.34 -0.71 19.48
C THR A 97 -17.17 -1.37 20.19
N LEU A 98 -16.66 -0.75 21.26
CA LEU A 98 -15.62 -1.34 22.10
C LEU A 98 -16.04 -2.74 22.63
N ASN A 99 -17.30 -2.92 22.98
CA ASN A 99 -17.81 -4.22 23.44
C ASN A 99 -17.72 -5.30 22.35
N GLU A 100 -17.91 -4.96 21.08
CA GLU A 100 -17.73 -5.89 19.98
C GLU A 100 -16.28 -6.24 19.78
N TYR A 101 -15.36 -5.27 19.84
CA TYR A 101 -13.90 -5.52 19.83
C TYR A 101 -13.48 -6.45 20.97
N LYS A 102 -13.99 -6.23 22.19
CA LYS A 102 -13.67 -7.03 23.38
C LYS A 102 -14.15 -8.49 23.29
N GLN A 103 -15.10 -8.81 22.42
CA GLN A 103 -15.49 -10.22 22.18
C GLN A 103 -14.33 -11.02 21.55
N PHE A 104 -13.40 -10.36 20.87
CA PHE A 104 -12.26 -11.01 20.19
C PHE A 104 -10.98 -10.96 21.03
N SER A 105 -10.81 -9.92 21.87
CA SER A 105 -9.69 -9.80 22.79
C SER A 105 -9.99 -8.74 23.87
N GLU A 106 -9.74 -9.09 25.12
CA GLU A 106 -9.82 -8.15 26.26
C GLU A 106 -8.74 -7.04 26.21
N VAL A 107 -7.74 -7.19 25.34
CA VAL A 107 -6.65 -6.22 25.16
C VAL A 107 -7.12 -4.94 24.44
N PHE A 108 -8.27 -4.98 23.75
CA PHE A 108 -8.83 -3.79 23.13
C PHE A 108 -9.34 -2.79 24.18
N ASP A 109 -8.92 -1.54 24.05
CA ASP A 109 -9.36 -0.41 24.85
C ASP A 109 -10.03 0.67 23.98
N GLU A 110 -10.52 1.76 24.59
CA GLU A 110 -11.22 2.84 23.88
C GLU A 110 -10.40 3.47 22.74
N ASP A 111 -9.07 3.44 22.84
CA ASP A 111 -8.16 4.00 21.85
C ASP A 111 -8.21 3.26 20.49
N VAL A 112 -8.71 2.01 20.43
CA VAL A 112 -8.96 1.32 19.17
C VAL A 112 -9.97 2.06 18.29
N LEU A 113 -10.93 2.76 18.89
CA LEU A 113 -11.96 3.51 18.16
C LEU A 113 -11.40 4.76 17.45
N ALA A 114 -10.18 5.17 17.76
CA ALA A 114 -9.49 6.25 17.07
C ALA A 114 -8.79 5.79 15.77
N ILE A 115 -8.77 4.49 15.48
CA ILE A 115 -8.19 3.97 14.23
C ILE A 115 -9.14 4.28 13.07
N THR A 116 -8.69 5.15 12.19
CA THR A 116 -9.40 5.61 10.99
C THR A 116 -8.48 5.57 9.78
N ALA A 117 -9.02 5.71 8.57
CA ALA A 117 -8.20 5.85 7.37
C ALA A 117 -7.23 7.05 7.48
N GLN A 118 -7.67 8.16 8.10
CA GLN A 118 -6.82 9.33 8.30
C GLN A 118 -5.66 9.06 9.27
N THR A 119 -5.93 8.43 10.43
CA THR A 119 -4.85 8.09 11.38
C THR A 119 -3.89 7.08 10.78
N SER A 120 -4.38 6.08 10.04
CA SER A 120 -3.53 5.13 9.29
C SER A 120 -2.59 5.83 8.31
N ILE A 121 -3.08 6.82 7.57
CA ILE A 121 -2.26 7.62 6.65
C ILE A 121 -1.18 8.40 7.41
N GLU A 122 -1.56 9.12 8.46
CA GLU A 122 -0.65 10.00 9.22
C GLU A 122 0.41 9.23 10.03
N ASP A 123 0.14 7.99 10.41
CA ASP A 123 1.10 7.13 11.11
C ASP A 123 2.25 6.63 10.21
N ARG A 124 2.11 6.69 8.90
CA ARG A 124 3.13 6.29 7.91
C ARG A 124 4.18 7.38 7.68
N GLN A 125 4.93 7.74 8.71
CA GLN A 125 5.93 8.84 8.70
C GLN A 125 7.34 8.42 8.25
N THR A 126 7.51 7.23 7.73
CA THR A 126 8.78 6.77 7.17
C THR A 126 9.04 7.40 5.79
N TYR A 127 10.30 7.40 5.33
CA TYR A 127 10.64 7.85 3.97
C TYR A 127 9.83 7.08 2.93
N GLY A 128 9.11 7.82 2.06
CA GLY A 128 8.18 7.23 1.09
C GLY A 128 6.82 6.84 1.67
N GLY A 129 6.56 7.12 2.94
CA GLY A 129 5.26 6.90 3.58
C GLY A 129 4.19 7.88 3.10
N THR A 130 2.94 7.56 3.47
CA THR A 130 1.74 8.29 3.02
C THR A 130 1.36 9.46 3.92
N ALA A 131 2.02 9.68 5.07
CA ALA A 131 1.73 10.83 5.92
C ALA A 131 1.83 12.14 5.12
N THR A 132 0.93 13.07 5.40
CA THR A 132 0.83 14.34 4.67
C THR A 132 2.15 15.08 4.59
N SER A 133 2.93 15.09 5.68
CA SER A 133 4.28 15.67 5.72
C SER A 133 5.24 14.97 4.76
N MET A 134 5.23 13.63 4.73
CA MET A 134 6.13 12.84 3.87
C MET A 134 5.82 13.04 2.39
N VAL A 135 4.53 13.11 2.04
CA VAL A 135 4.09 13.39 0.66
C VAL A 135 4.48 14.81 0.24
N SER A 136 4.28 15.80 1.11
CA SER A 136 4.69 17.19 0.85
C SER A 136 6.19 17.32 0.61
N ASP A 137 6.99 16.65 1.43
CA ASP A 137 8.44 16.59 1.27
C ASP A 137 8.87 15.88 -0.02
N ALA A 138 8.18 14.81 -0.39
CA ALA A 138 8.44 14.10 -1.65
C ALA A 138 8.15 14.98 -2.87
N ILE A 139 7.04 15.73 -2.85
CA ILE A 139 6.68 16.70 -3.89
C ILE A 139 7.74 17.81 -3.98
N ALA A 140 8.18 18.37 -2.84
CA ALA A 140 9.20 19.41 -2.80
C ALA A 140 10.53 18.91 -3.40
N ARG A 141 10.97 17.70 -3.04
CA ARG A 141 12.16 17.06 -3.63
C ARG A 141 12.01 16.83 -5.13
N ALA A 142 10.86 16.35 -5.59
CA ALA A 142 10.60 16.15 -7.01
C ALA A 142 10.67 17.47 -7.79
N HIS A 143 10.09 18.55 -7.28
CA HIS A 143 10.19 19.89 -7.89
C HIS A 143 11.63 20.40 -7.93
N GLN A 144 12.45 20.15 -6.91
CA GLN A 144 13.86 20.53 -6.93
C GLN A 144 14.64 19.76 -8.00
N ARG A 145 14.43 18.45 -8.14
CA ARG A 145 15.05 17.63 -9.19
C ARG A 145 14.69 18.11 -10.59
N LEU A 146 13.43 18.44 -10.83
CA LEU A 146 12.99 18.99 -12.13
C LEU A 146 13.64 20.34 -12.45
N LYS A 147 13.91 21.19 -11.44
CA LYS A 147 14.60 22.46 -11.64
C LYS A 147 16.11 22.31 -11.84
N ASN A 148 16.70 21.29 -11.24
CA ASN A 148 18.16 21.04 -11.26
C ASN A 148 18.45 19.59 -11.67
N PRO A 149 18.30 19.22 -12.94
CA PRO A 149 18.44 17.82 -13.40
C PRO A 149 19.87 17.25 -13.34
N LYS A 150 20.84 17.98 -12.76
CA LYS A 150 22.25 17.58 -12.60
C LYS A 150 22.61 17.14 -11.16
N LEU A 151 21.63 16.89 -10.30
CA LEU A 151 21.83 16.51 -8.89
C LEU A 151 21.60 15.00 -8.67
N ASP A 152 22.20 14.15 -9.52
CA ASP A 152 22.36 12.70 -9.26
C ASP A 152 23.83 12.34 -9.27
#